data_bd69552f53faa672df337b346224e819
#
_entry.id   bd69552f53faa672df337b346224e819
#
_cell.length_a   1.000
_cell.length_b   1.000
_cell.length_c   1.000
_cell.angle_alpha   90.00
_cell.angle_beta   90.00
_cell.angle_gamma   90.00
#
_symmetry.space_group_name_H-M   'P 1'
#
loop_
_entity.id
_entity.type
_entity.pdbx_description
1 polymer ?
#
loop_
_entity_poly.entity_id
_entity_poly.type
_entity_poly.pdbx_seq_one_letter_code
_entity_poly.pdbx_strand_id
1 'polypeptide(L)'
;ELMKAAKISKMPKCSVAVLVGTALDASKRSPHPKHKGVTVSTLWGEMAVQLGGKEGYEMVRAADEKGVAPGSDTLTALFEKYGPCIILIDELVAYARNIYKVNGLPAGSFDSNMTFVQNLTEAVKKSGTGFLVASISASNIEIGGEGGEAALVRIETTFGRIEAIWQPVGQIESFEIVRRRLFSTITSGKDRDEVCSAFHKMYRDQAAEFPTQCKEMEYLERLKTAYPFHPELFDR
;
A
#
# COMPACT_ATOMS: atom_id res chain seq x y z
N GLU A 1 21.50 -0.80 9.77
CA GLU A 1 21.19 0.65 9.63
C GLU A 1 19.79 0.97 10.14
N LEU A 2 18.70 0.37 9.61
CA LEU A 2 17.31 0.67 10.01
C LEU A 2 17.04 0.46 11.50
N MET A 3 17.51 -0.63 12.11
CA MET A 3 17.34 -0.87 13.54
C MET A 3 18.03 0.21 14.39
N LYS A 4 19.21 0.66 13.99
CA LYS A 4 19.94 1.74 14.66
C LYS A 4 19.19 3.06 14.55
N ALA A 5 18.67 3.39 13.36
CA ALA A 5 17.85 4.57 13.13
C ALA A 5 16.55 4.54 13.97
N ALA A 6 15.92 3.37 14.07
CA ALA A 6 14.72 3.14 14.88
C ALA A 6 15.02 3.00 16.38
N LYS A 7 16.29 3.05 16.81
CA LYS A 7 16.74 2.83 18.20
C LYS A 7 16.29 1.47 18.77
N ILE A 8 16.21 0.45 17.91
CA ILE A 8 15.81 -0.90 18.28
C ILE A 8 17.07 -1.76 18.45
N SER A 9 17.25 -2.36 19.61
CA SER A 9 18.40 -3.24 19.89
C SER A 9 18.21 -4.66 19.39
N LYS A 10 16.98 -5.15 19.29
CA LYS A 10 16.63 -6.50 18.86
C LYS A 10 15.32 -6.49 18.07
N MET A 11 15.30 -7.21 16.93
CA MET A 11 14.05 -7.39 16.17
C MET A 11 13.02 -8.12 17.02
N PRO A 12 11.79 -7.59 17.14
CA PRO A 12 10.70 -8.32 17.78
C PRO A 12 10.38 -9.59 16.98
N LYS A 13 10.10 -10.66 17.68
CA LYS A 13 9.54 -11.85 17.04
C LYS A 13 8.07 -11.60 16.77
N CYS A 14 7.65 -11.71 15.53
CA CYS A 14 6.26 -11.59 15.13
C CYS A 14 5.95 -12.59 14.01
N SER A 15 4.70 -13.03 13.94
CA SER A 15 4.17 -13.75 12.79
C SER A 15 3.88 -12.75 11.67
N VAL A 16 4.08 -13.15 10.42
CA VAL A 16 3.89 -12.26 9.26
C VAL A 16 3.00 -12.94 8.25
N ALA A 17 1.95 -12.25 7.81
CA ALA A 17 1.15 -12.62 6.65
C ALA A 17 1.31 -11.59 5.55
N VAL A 18 1.60 -12.04 4.33
CA VAL A 18 1.74 -11.20 3.13
C VAL A 18 0.72 -11.65 2.10
N LEU A 19 -0.18 -10.75 1.76
CA LEU A 19 -1.22 -10.96 0.75
C LEU A 19 -0.94 -10.02 -0.42
N VAL A 20 -0.64 -10.61 -1.57
CA VAL A 20 -0.41 -9.84 -2.82
C VAL A 20 -1.57 -10.10 -3.76
N GLY A 21 -2.39 -9.08 -4.00
CA GLY A 21 -3.64 -9.21 -4.75
C GLY A 21 -3.49 -9.77 -6.15
N THR A 22 -2.44 -9.40 -6.86
CA THR A 22 -2.15 -9.90 -8.22
C THR A 22 -1.60 -11.33 -8.23
N ALA A 23 -1.09 -11.84 -7.12
CA ALA A 23 -0.59 -13.21 -7.01
C ALA A 23 -1.67 -14.23 -6.61
N LEU A 24 -2.81 -13.77 -6.10
CA LEU A 24 -3.90 -14.62 -5.65
C LEU A 24 -4.90 -14.89 -6.77
N ASP A 25 -5.17 -16.17 -7.03
CA ASP A 25 -6.12 -16.62 -8.05
C ASP A 25 -7.50 -16.83 -7.43
N ALA A 26 -8.39 -15.88 -7.61
CA ALA A 26 -9.75 -15.91 -7.08
C ALA A 26 -10.64 -17.02 -7.68
N SER A 27 -10.25 -17.55 -8.85
CA SER A 27 -11.07 -18.51 -9.62
C SER A 27 -10.96 -19.96 -9.15
N LYS A 28 -9.98 -20.28 -8.32
CA LYS A 28 -9.72 -21.66 -7.91
C LYS A 28 -9.32 -21.82 -6.44
N ARG A 29 -9.54 -23.02 -5.95
CA ARG A 29 -9.01 -23.48 -4.66
C ARG A 29 -7.60 -24.04 -4.89
N SER A 30 -6.63 -23.55 -4.15
CA SER A 30 -5.24 -23.95 -4.34
C SER A 30 -4.67 -24.66 -3.12
N PRO A 31 -4.03 -25.84 -3.29
CA PRO A 31 -3.27 -26.47 -2.21
C PRO A 31 -2.17 -25.50 -1.74
N HIS A 32 -2.06 -25.31 -0.43
CA HIS A 32 -1.05 -24.41 0.11
C HIS A 32 0.36 -25.03 0.00
N PRO A 33 1.35 -24.35 -0.59
CA PRO A 33 2.64 -24.95 -0.95
C PRO A 33 3.45 -25.43 0.26
N LYS A 34 3.30 -24.76 1.41
CA LYS A 34 4.07 -25.05 2.63
C LYS A 34 3.29 -25.93 3.64
N HIS A 35 1.97 -26.07 3.52
CA HIS A 35 1.12 -26.77 4.49
C HIS A 35 0.29 -27.86 3.81
N LYS A 36 0.86 -29.07 3.73
CA LYS A 36 0.20 -30.22 3.12
C LYS A 36 -1.17 -30.49 3.74
N GLY A 37 -2.17 -30.72 2.90
CA GLY A 37 -3.55 -30.99 3.31
C GLY A 37 -4.38 -29.75 3.62
N VAL A 38 -3.84 -28.56 3.45
CA VAL A 38 -4.58 -27.29 3.48
C VAL A 38 -4.82 -26.82 2.05
N THR A 39 -6.08 -26.52 1.73
CA THR A 39 -6.49 -25.93 0.45
C THR A 39 -7.15 -24.60 0.75
N VAL A 40 -6.65 -23.53 0.15
CA VAL A 40 -7.07 -22.17 0.41
C VAL A 40 -7.80 -21.58 -0.81
N SER A 41 -8.79 -20.77 -0.55
CA SER A 41 -9.58 -20.10 -1.61
C SER A 41 -9.58 -18.59 -1.48
N THR A 42 -9.44 -18.07 -0.27
CA THR A 42 -9.76 -16.69 0.10
C THR A 42 -8.58 -15.96 0.71
N LEU A 43 -8.67 -14.61 0.75
CA LEU A 43 -7.68 -13.77 1.44
C LEU A 43 -7.53 -14.15 2.91
N TRP A 44 -8.63 -14.42 3.61
CA TRP A 44 -8.60 -14.78 5.04
C TRP A 44 -8.06 -16.16 5.29
N GLY A 45 -8.32 -17.12 4.39
CA GLY A 45 -7.73 -18.44 4.45
C GLY A 45 -6.21 -18.38 4.32
N GLU A 46 -5.71 -17.66 3.31
CA GLU A 46 -4.28 -17.47 3.08
C GLU A 46 -3.61 -16.76 4.26
N MET A 47 -4.21 -15.68 4.78
CA MET A 47 -3.71 -14.97 5.96
C MET A 47 -3.60 -15.91 7.17
N ALA A 48 -4.63 -16.68 7.45
CA ALA A 48 -4.67 -17.53 8.62
C ALA A 48 -3.64 -18.68 8.54
N VAL A 49 -3.41 -19.22 7.34
CA VAL A 49 -2.34 -20.22 7.12
C VAL A 49 -0.96 -19.61 7.35
N GLN A 50 -0.72 -18.42 6.85
CA GLN A 50 0.58 -17.76 7.00
C GLN A 50 0.88 -17.41 8.47
N LEU A 51 -0.13 -17.02 9.25
CA LEU A 51 0.03 -16.69 10.67
C LEU A 51 0.18 -17.93 11.57
N GLY A 52 -0.64 -18.94 11.39
CA GLY A 52 -0.77 -20.05 12.32
C GLY A 52 -0.73 -21.45 11.69
N GLY A 53 -0.30 -21.57 10.42
CA GLY A 53 -0.25 -22.85 9.73
C GLY A 53 -1.63 -23.53 9.63
N LYS A 54 -1.64 -24.85 9.70
CA LYS A 54 -2.89 -25.63 9.65
C LYS A 54 -3.87 -25.26 10.76
N GLU A 55 -3.39 -25.04 11.98
CA GLU A 55 -4.26 -24.69 13.11
C GLU A 55 -4.86 -23.28 12.96
N GLY A 56 -4.10 -22.32 12.41
CA GLY A 56 -4.62 -21.01 12.07
C GLY A 56 -5.70 -21.08 11.00
N TYR A 57 -5.49 -21.89 9.97
CA TYR A 57 -6.49 -22.13 8.94
C TYR A 57 -7.78 -22.73 9.48
N GLU A 58 -7.70 -23.71 10.40
CA GLU A 58 -8.90 -24.33 10.98
C GLU A 58 -9.84 -23.32 11.64
N MET A 59 -9.33 -22.21 12.17
CA MET A 59 -10.15 -21.16 12.77
C MET A 59 -11.05 -20.42 11.75
N VAL A 60 -10.65 -20.39 10.49
CA VAL A 60 -11.38 -19.70 9.40
C VAL A 60 -11.84 -20.63 8.29
N ARG A 61 -11.59 -21.96 8.41
CA ARG A 61 -11.86 -22.93 7.36
C ARG A 61 -13.30 -22.88 6.84
N ALA A 62 -14.27 -22.88 7.74
CA ALA A 62 -15.69 -22.86 7.35
C ALA A 62 -16.07 -21.58 6.57
N ALA A 63 -15.43 -20.45 6.88
CA ALA A 63 -15.59 -19.19 6.19
C ALA A 63 -14.89 -19.23 4.82
N ASP A 64 -13.68 -19.80 4.75
CA ASP A 64 -12.92 -19.99 3.51
C ASP A 64 -13.66 -20.91 2.53
N GLU A 65 -14.15 -22.05 3.00
CA GLU A 65 -14.87 -23.03 2.17
C GLU A 65 -16.17 -22.48 1.58
N LYS A 66 -16.82 -21.54 2.28
CA LYS A 66 -18.07 -20.91 1.84
C LYS A 66 -17.87 -19.58 1.07
N GLY A 67 -16.65 -19.07 1.01
CA GLY A 67 -16.37 -17.75 0.44
C GLY A 67 -17.05 -16.61 1.18
N VAL A 68 -17.28 -16.74 2.50
CA VAL A 68 -17.94 -15.73 3.35
C VAL A 68 -16.92 -15.17 4.33
N ALA A 69 -16.88 -13.85 4.48
CA ALA A 69 -15.95 -13.20 5.39
C ALA A 69 -16.11 -13.70 6.84
N PRO A 70 -15.03 -14.07 7.54
CA PRO A 70 -15.11 -14.37 8.97
C PRO A 70 -15.45 -13.08 9.75
N GLY A 71 -16.16 -13.25 10.86
CA GLY A 71 -16.46 -12.13 11.75
C GLY A 71 -15.21 -11.56 12.43
N SER A 72 -15.30 -10.31 12.87
CA SER A 72 -14.17 -9.62 13.56
C SER A 72 -13.72 -10.36 14.82
N ASP A 73 -14.61 -11.02 15.55
CA ASP A 73 -14.27 -11.80 16.74
C ASP A 73 -13.40 -13.02 16.41
N THR A 74 -13.68 -13.72 15.31
CA THR A 74 -12.85 -14.84 14.84
C THR A 74 -11.45 -14.36 14.46
N LEU A 75 -11.36 -13.24 13.78
CA LEU A 75 -10.08 -12.63 13.40
C LEU A 75 -9.32 -12.12 14.64
N THR A 76 -10.02 -11.52 15.60
CA THR A 76 -9.43 -11.09 16.88
C THR A 76 -8.80 -12.29 17.61
N ALA A 77 -9.53 -13.39 17.76
CA ALA A 77 -9.02 -14.61 18.39
C ALA A 77 -7.79 -15.20 17.64
N LEU A 78 -7.77 -15.08 16.29
CA LEU A 78 -6.61 -15.48 15.50
C LEU A 78 -5.37 -14.62 15.85
N PHE A 79 -5.54 -13.30 15.95
CA PHE A 79 -4.44 -12.37 16.26
C PHE A 79 -3.97 -12.49 17.70
N GLU A 80 -4.87 -12.73 18.65
CA GLU A 80 -4.51 -12.99 20.05
C GLU A 80 -3.71 -14.28 20.18
N LYS A 81 -4.08 -15.34 19.43
CA LYS A 81 -3.39 -16.63 19.47
C LYS A 81 -2.01 -16.63 18.82
N TYR A 82 -1.86 -15.92 17.69
CA TYR A 82 -0.63 -15.95 16.88
C TYR A 82 0.14 -14.62 16.88
N GLY A 83 -0.31 -13.64 17.65
CA GLY A 83 0.36 -12.35 17.81
C GLY A 83 1.61 -12.41 18.72
N PRO A 84 2.43 -11.36 18.67
CA PRO A 84 2.27 -10.20 17.81
C PRO A 84 2.42 -10.57 16.33
N CYS A 85 1.60 -9.97 15.47
CA CYS A 85 1.60 -10.26 14.05
C CYS A 85 1.54 -9.00 13.17
N ILE A 86 2.10 -9.14 11.97
CA ILE A 86 2.06 -8.12 10.91
C ILE A 86 1.32 -8.69 9.71
N ILE A 87 0.31 -7.98 9.25
CA ILE A 87 -0.43 -8.29 8.03
C ILE A 87 -0.08 -7.23 6.99
N LEU A 88 0.48 -7.66 5.87
CA LEU A 88 0.82 -6.83 4.73
C LEU A 88 -0.12 -7.18 3.58
N ILE A 89 -0.85 -6.20 3.07
CA ILE A 89 -1.72 -6.37 1.89
C ILE A 89 -1.23 -5.46 0.79
N ASP A 90 -0.85 -6.04 -0.32
CA ASP A 90 -0.41 -5.31 -1.50
C ASP A 90 -1.39 -5.53 -2.66
N GLU A 91 -1.58 -4.50 -3.47
CA GLU A 91 -2.44 -4.51 -4.67
C GLU A 91 -3.89 -4.96 -4.39
N LEU A 92 -4.46 -4.58 -3.25
CA LEU A 92 -5.82 -4.95 -2.86
C LEU A 92 -6.88 -4.45 -3.85
N VAL A 93 -6.70 -3.24 -4.42
CA VAL A 93 -7.61 -2.66 -5.42
C VAL A 93 -7.62 -3.50 -6.70
N ALA A 94 -6.46 -3.94 -7.17
CA ALA A 94 -6.34 -4.79 -8.35
C ALA A 94 -7.04 -6.15 -8.14
N TYR A 95 -6.89 -6.76 -6.96
CA TYR A 95 -7.61 -7.97 -6.60
C TYR A 95 -9.13 -7.76 -6.58
N ALA A 96 -9.59 -6.72 -5.91
CA ALA A 96 -11.00 -6.41 -5.80
C ALA A 96 -11.66 -6.11 -7.15
N ARG A 97 -10.96 -5.38 -8.04
CA ARG A 97 -11.39 -5.16 -9.42
C ARG A 97 -11.59 -6.46 -10.20
N ASN A 98 -10.68 -7.43 -10.01
CA ASN A 98 -10.73 -8.70 -10.72
C ASN A 98 -11.96 -9.56 -10.34
N ILE A 99 -12.50 -9.39 -9.13
CA ILE A 99 -13.68 -10.13 -8.66
C ILE A 99 -14.98 -9.30 -8.73
N TYR A 100 -14.92 -8.06 -9.18
CA TYR A 100 -16.07 -7.16 -9.24
C TYR A 100 -17.13 -7.67 -10.23
N LYS A 101 -18.39 -7.78 -9.75
CA LYS A 101 -19.52 -8.34 -10.54
C LYS A 101 -19.33 -9.78 -11.04
N VAL A 102 -18.35 -10.51 -10.54
CA VAL A 102 -18.16 -11.94 -10.84
C VAL A 102 -18.82 -12.77 -9.75
N ASN A 103 -19.64 -13.73 -10.13
CA ASN A 103 -20.35 -14.61 -9.21
C ASN A 103 -19.74 -16.02 -9.15
N GLY A 104 -19.94 -16.72 -8.02
CA GLY A 104 -19.59 -18.12 -7.89
C GLY A 104 -18.08 -18.39 -7.75
N LEU A 105 -17.29 -17.36 -7.43
CA LEU A 105 -15.85 -17.53 -7.21
C LEU A 105 -15.57 -18.25 -5.88
N PRO A 106 -14.63 -19.19 -5.85
CA PRO A 106 -14.16 -19.81 -4.60
C PRO A 106 -13.62 -18.80 -3.58
N ALA A 107 -13.04 -17.72 -4.06
CA ALA A 107 -12.54 -16.61 -3.24
C ALA A 107 -13.64 -15.76 -2.57
N GLY A 108 -14.90 -16.07 -2.82
CA GLY A 108 -16.04 -15.28 -2.36
C GLY A 108 -16.38 -14.12 -3.31
N SER A 109 -17.47 -13.42 -2.98
CA SER A 109 -17.93 -12.25 -3.72
C SER A 109 -17.09 -11.02 -3.43
N PHE A 110 -17.20 -9.99 -4.28
CA PHE A 110 -16.65 -8.66 -4.02
C PHE A 110 -17.07 -8.14 -2.64
N ASP A 111 -18.37 -8.21 -2.30
CA ASP A 111 -18.87 -7.74 -1.01
C ASP A 111 -18.33 -8.55 0.17
N SER A 112 -18.15 -9.87 0.04
CA SER A 112 -17.51 -10.68 1.07
C SER A 112 -16.05 -10.24 1.32
N ASN A 113 -15.31 -9.93 0.28
CA ASN A 113 -13.93 -9.46 0.40
C ASN A 113 -13.86 -8.05 1.02
N MET A 114 -14.76 -7.15 0.67
CA MET A 114 -14.84 -5.81 1.30
C MET A 114 -15.25 -5.91 2.77
N THR A 115 -16.17 -6.82 3.11
CA THR A 115 -16.56 -7.12 4.50
C THR A 115 -15.37 -7.69 5.28
N PHE A 116 -14.57 -8.57 4.65
CA PHE A 116 -13.33 -9.06 5.28
C PHE A 116 -12.37 -7.93 5.61
N VAL A 117 -12.13 -7.01 4.67
CA VAL A 117 -11.25 -5.85 4.90
C VAL A 117 -11.74 -5.02 6.09
N GLN A 118 -13.05 -4.77 6.20
CA GLN A 118 -13.61 -4.06 7.33
C GLN A 118 -13.41 -4.85 8.64
N ASN A 119 -13.80 -6.12 8.68
CA ASN A 119 -13.66 -6.97 9.88
C ASN A 119 -12.21 -7.11 10.31
N LEU A 120 -11.28 -7.13 9.35
CA LEU A 120 -9.84 -7.18 9.58
C LEU A 120 -9.34 -5.92 10.31
N THR A 121 -9.74 -4.73 9.86
CA THR A 121 -9.34 -3.48 10.53
C THR A 121 -9.87 -3.38 11.95
N GLU A 122 -11.12 -3.81 12.17
CA GLU A 122 -11.73 -3.88 13.50
C GLU A 122 -11.02 -4.87 14.42
N ALA A 123 -10.70 -6.07 13.91
CA ALA A 123 -10.03 -7.10 14.67
C ALA A 123 -8.60 -6.73 15.06
N VAL A 124 -7.84 -6.10 14.16
CA VAL A 124 -6.48 -5.60 14.45
C VAL A 124 -6.53 -4.57 15.58
N LYS A 125 -7.48 -3.63 15.51
CA LYS A 125 -7.66 -2.62 16.56
C LYS A 125 -8.05 -3.25 17.91
N LYS A 126 -8.95 -4.24 17.89
CA LYS A 126 -9.47 -4.91 19.09
C LYS A 126 -8.43 -5.81 19.75
N SER A 127 -7.65 -6.55 18.99
CA SER A 127 -6.65 -7.48 19.53
C SER A 127 -5.47 -6.77 20.21
N GLY A 128 -5.09 -5.57 19.76
CA GLY A 128 -3.90 -4.87 20.23
C GLY A 128 -2.56 -5.57 19.97
N THR A 129 -2.58 -6.72 19.29
CA THR A 129 -1.40 -7.54 18.98
C THR A 129 -1.13 -7.65 17.48
N GLY A 130 -2.02 -7.11 16.65
CA GLY A 130 -1.91 -7.07 15.20
C GLY A 130 -1.48 -5.70 14.69
N PHE A 131 -0.73 -5.69 13.58
CA PHE A 131 -0.38 -4.51 12.82
C PHE A 131 -0.70 -4.74 11.35
N LEU A 132 -1.52 -3.87 10.76
CA LEU A 132 -1.97 -3.97 9.37
C LEU A 132 -1.38 -2.85 8.54
N VAL A 133 -0.78 -3.20 7.41
CA VAL A 133 -0.35 -2.27 6.38
C VAL A 133 -0.97 -2.70 5.06
N ALA A 134 -1.64 -1.79 4.38
CA ALA A 134 -2.18 -2.02 3.05
C ALA A 134 -1.67 -0.95 2.07
N SER A 135 -1.20 -1.37 0.89
CA SER A 135 -0.95 -0.44 -0.20
C SER A 135 -2.26 -0.12 -0.92
N ILE A 136 -2.49 1.15 -1.16
CA ILE A 136 -3.64 1.65 -1.92
C ILE A 136 -3.11 2.43 -3.11
N SER A 137 -3.44 1.98 -4.30
CA SER A 137 -3.01 2.64 -5.54
C SER A 137 -3.69 3.99 -5.69
N ALA A 138 -2.91 5.04 -5.92
CA ALA A 138 -3.41 6.38 -6.22
C ALA A 138 -3.51 6.66 -7.73
N SER A 139 -2.96 5.79 -8.58
CA SER A 139 -2.92 5.96 -10.03
C SER A 139 -4.21 5.50 -10.69
N ASN A 140 -4.83 6.36 -11.50
CA ASN A 140 -6.01 6.02 -12.31
C ASN A 140 -5.76 4.85 -13.26
N ILE A 141 -4.51 4.63 -13.70
CA ILE A 141 -4.12 3.50 -14.56
C ILE A 141 -4.22 2.18 -13.79
N GLU A 142 -3.79 2.17 -12.53
CA GLU A 142 -3.83 0.98 -11.67
C GLU A 142 -5.24 0.70 -11.15
N ILE A 143 -6.01 1.74 -10.85
CA ILE A 143 -7.41 1.62 -10.42
C ILE A 143 -8.25 0.98 -11.52
N GLY A 144 -8.21 1.50 -12.72
CA GLY A 144 -8.80 0.97 -13.97
C GLY A 144 -10.27 0.57 -13.90
N GLY A 145 -11.17 1.42 -14.41
CA GLY A 145 -12.58 1.14 -14.62
C GLY A 145 -13.46 1.05 -13.36
N GLU A 146 -14.76 0.79 -13.57
CA GLU A 146 -15.82 0.81 -12.55
C GLU A 146 -15.51 -0.06 -11.31
N GLY A 147 -14.96 -1.25 -11.54
CA GLY A 147 -14.65 -2.19 -10.45
C GLY A 147 -13.53 -1.71 -9.54
N GLY A 148 -12.52 -1.05 -10.11
CA GLY A 148 -11.42 -0.46 -9.34
C GLY A 148 -11.86 0.76 -8.57
N GLU A 149 -12.68 1.63 -9.16
CA GLU A 149 -13.26 2.80 -8.49
C GLU A 149 -14.15 2.39 -7.32
N ALA A 150 -15.04 1.41 -7.52
CA ALA A 150 -15.91 0.88 -6.47
C ALA A 150 -15.10 0.27 -5.31
N ALA A 151 -14.02 -0.45 -5.62
CA ALA A 151 -13.11 -1.02 -4.63
C ALA A 151 -12.38 0.08 -3.86
N LEU A 152 -11.82 1.07 -4.56
CA LEU A 152 -11.10 2.17 -3.94
C LEU A 152 -11.95 2.93 -2.94
N VAL A 153 -13.16 3.35 -3.34
CA VAL A 153 -14.10 4.07 -2.45
C VAL A 153 -14.41 3.27 -1.18
N ARG A 154 -14.66 1.95 -1.32
CA ARG A 154 -14.92 1.07 -0.17
C ARG A 154 -13.70 0.94 0.75
N ILE A 155 -12.53 0.74 0.16
CA ILE A 155 -11.26 0.58 0.88
C ILE A 155 -10.92 1.87 1.61
N GLU A 156 -10.94 3.02 0.94
CA GLU A 156 -10.65 4.33 1.54
C GLU A 156 -11.64 4.68 2.66
N THR A 157 -12.93 4.39 2.46
CA THR A 157 -13.95 4.59 3.50
C THR A 157 -13.67 3.73 4.74
N THR A 158 -13.19 2.51 4.55
CA THR A 158 -12.89 1.57 5.63
C THR A 158 -11.63 1.98 6.39
N PHE A 159 -10.54 2.23 5.68
CA PHE A 159 -9.27 2.62 6.29
C PHE A 159 -9.28 4.06 6.81
N GLY A 160 -9.89 5.00 6.10
CA GLY A 160 -9.95 6.42 6.49
C GLY A 160 -10.65 6.71 7.82
N ARG A 161 -11.40 5.76 8.36
CA ARG A 161 -12.02 5.87 9.70
C ARG A 161 -11.09 5.48 10.85
N ILE A 162 -10.03 4.75 10.57
CA ILE A 162 -9.28 4.04 11.60
C ILE A 162 -7.80 4.43 11.61
N GLU A 163 -7.25 4.91 10.49
CA GLU A 163 -5.82 4.91 10.22
C GLU A 163 -5.25 6.26 9.78
N ALA A 164 -3.93 6.40 10.00
CA ALA A 164 -3.15 7.45 9.36
C ALA A 164 -2.75 7.00 7.96
N ILE A 165 -3.10 7.79 6.95
CA ILE A 165 -2.55 7.62 5.59
C ILE A 165 -1.09 8.05 5.66
N TRP A 166 -0.20 7.10 5.40
CA TRP A 166 1.22 7.38 5.30
C TRP A 166 1.64 7.37 3.82
N GLN A 167 2.17 8.50 3.37
CA GLN A 167 2.80 8.59 2.06
C GLN A 167 4.30 8.44 2.24
N PRO A 168 4.90 7.32 1.78
CA PRO A 168 6.31 7.01 2.01
C PRO A 168 7.25 7.98 1.29
N VAL A 169 6.75 8.68 0.28
CA VAL A 169 7.53 9.59 -0.55
C VAL A 169 6.75 10.88 -0.76
N GLY A 170 7.27 12.00 -0.26
CA GLY A 170 6.78 13.33 -0.59
C GLY A 170 7.20 13.76 -2.00
N GLN A 171 6.63 14.86 -2.51
CA GLN A 171 6.99 15.38 -3.85
C GLN A 171 8.49 15.66 -3.98
N ILE A 172 9.12 16.22 -2.95
CA ILE A 172 10.56 16.53 -2.94
C ILE A 172 11.40 15.26 -3.06
N GLU A 173 11.03 14.21 -2.35
CA GLU A 173 11.75 12.93 -2.35
C GLU A 173 11.57 12.18 -3.68
N SER A 174 10.46 12.39 -4.38
CA SER A 174 10.23 11.84 -5.72
C SER A 174 11.29 12.30 -6.73
N PHE A 175 11.65 13.59 -6.71
CA PHE A 175 12.74 14.12 -7.56
C PHE A 175 14.07 13.43 -7.28
N GLU A 176 14.38 13.24 -5.99
CA GLU A 176 15.61 12.60 -5.56
C GLU A 176 15.68 11.13 -6.01
N ILE A 177 14.58 10.40 -5.90
CA ILE A 177 14.51 9.00 -6.34
C ILE A 177 14.72 8.90 -7.84
N VAL A 178 14.00 9.68 -8.64
CA VAL A 178 14.11 9.66 -10.11
C VAL A 178 15.51 10.10 -10.53
N ARG A 179 16.04 11.14 -9.92
CA ARG A 179 17.40 11.62 -10.18
C ARG A 179 18.43 10.52 -9.94
N ARG A 180 18.39 9.83 -8.80
CA ARG A 180 19.34 8.74 -8.46
C ARG A 180 19.21 7.51 -9.36
N ARG A 181 18.03 7.31 -9.94
CA ARG A 181 17.79 6.20 -10.87
C ARG A 181 18.30 6.49 -12.28
N LEU A 182 18.21 7.74 -12.72
CA LEU A 182 18.52 8.14 -14.10
C LEU A 182 19.91 8.76 -14.26
N PHE A 183 20.46 9.36 -13.21
CA PHE A 183 21.73 10.08 -13.30
C PHE A 183 22.73 9.60 -12.23
N SER A 184 23.99 9.66 -12.57
CA SER A 184 25.08 9.60 -11.60
C SER A 184 25.09 10.88 -10.73
N THR A 185 25.92 10.90 -9.71
CA THR A 185 26.02 12.04 -8.78
C THR A 185 26.28 13.36 -9.52
N ILE A 186 25.58 14.43 -9.13
CA ILE A 186 25.86 15.77 -9.61
C ILE A 186 27.25 16.15 -9.16
N THR A 187 28.16 16.37 -10.11
CA THR A 187 29.57 16.64 -9.84
C THR A 187 29.87 18.09 -9.47
N SER A 188 29.01 19.02 -9.88
CA SER A 188 29.17 20.45 -9.61
C SER A 188 27.88 21.06 -9.08
N GLY A 189 27.85 21.35 -7.77
CA GLY A 189 26.77 22.10 -7.16
C GLY A 189 26.71 23.57 -7.66
N LYS A 190 27.87 24.11 -8.07
CA LYS A 190 27.97 25.47 -8.60
C LYS A 190 27.22 25.61 -9.92
N ASP A 191 27.45 24.69 -10.86
CA ASP A 191 26.78 24.70 -12.17
C ASP A 191 25.27 24.56 -12.04
N ARG A 192 24.81 23.69 -11.14
CA ARG A 192 23.38 23.59 -10.78
C ARG A 192 22.83 24.93 -10.31
N ASP A 193 23.52 25.57 -9.38
CA ASP A 193 23.05 26.82 -8.76
C ASP A 193 23.05 27.98 -9.77
N GLU A 194 24.01 28.02 -10.70
CA GLU A 194 24.06 28.97 -11.81
C GLU A 194 22.88 28.79 -12.76
N VAL A 195 22.58 27.55 -13.18
CA VAL A 195 21.46 27.24 -14.07
C VAL A 195 20.11 27.60 -13.39
N CYS A 196 19.90 27.14 -12.15
CA CYS A 196 18.66 27.43 -11.43
C CYS A 196 18.46 28.95 -11.20
N SER A 197 19.53 29.68 -10.89
CA SER A 197 19.50 31.12 -10.72
C SER A 197 19.16 31.84 -12.03
N ALA A 198 19.69 31.38 -13.16
CA ALA A 198 19.38 31.91 -14.47
C ALA A 198 17.89 31.73 -14.82
N PHE A 199 17.31 30.58 -14.58
CA PHE A 199 15.88 30.34 -14.76
C PHE A 199 15.04 31.24 -13.84
N HIS A 200 15.37 31.27 -12.56
CA HIS A 200 14.65 32.13 -11.61
C HIS A 200 14.70 33.62 -11.98
N LYS A 201 15.86 34.10 -12.46
CA LYS A 201 15.98 35.46 -12.98
C LYS A 201 15.07 35.67 -14.18
N MET A 202 15.05 34.74 -15.15
CA MET A 202 14.17 34.84 -16.32
C MET A 202 12.70 34.94 -15.91
N TYR A 203 12.25 34.12 -14.92
CA TYR A 203 10.87 34.16 -14.43
C TYR A 203 10.51 35.51 -13.78
N ARG A 204 11.46 36.13 -13.13
CA ARG A 204 11.28 37.48 -12.56
C ARG A 204 11.27 38.58 -13.62
N ASP A 205 12.18 38.51 -14.59
CA ASP A 205 12.32 39.50 -15.64
C ASP A 205 11.11 39.47 -16.60
N GLN A 206 10.52 38.31 -16.81
CA GLN A 206 9.34 38.08 -17.66
C GLN A 206 8.09 37.78 -16.82
N ALA A 207 7.90 38.55 -15.78
CA ALA A 207 6.90 38.32 -14.75
C ALA A 207 5.44 38.21 -15.24
N ALA A 208 5.12 38.73 -16.42
CA ALA A 208 3.80 38.65 -17.03
C ALA A 208 3.53 37.29 -17.71
N GLU A 209 4.58 36.59 -18.10
CA GLU A 209 4.49 35.32 -18.84
C GLU A 209 4.43 34.08 -17.92
N PHE A 210 4.79 34.20 -16.64
CA PHE A 210 4.91 33.10 -15.71
C PHE A 210 4.03 33.27 -14.47
N PRO A 211 3.56 32.18 -13.86
CA PRO A 211 2.82 32.20 -12.61
C PRO A 211 3.56 32.94 -11.50
N THR A 212 2.83 33.62 -10.63
CA THR A 212 3.39 34.46 -9.56
C THR A 212 4.36 33.67 -8.66
N GLN A 213 4.07 32.41 -8.37
CA GLN A 213 4.90 31.55 -7.54
C GLN A 213 6.32 31.33 -8.07
N CYS A 214 6.53 31.39 -9.41
CA CYS A 214 7.85 31.20 -10.02
C CYS A 214 8.86 32.31 -9.68
N LYS A 215 8.40 33.45 -9.12
CA LYS A 215 9.23 34.61 -8.74
C LYS A 215 9.73 34.51 -7.30
N GLU A 216 9.14 33.63 -6.50
CA GLU A 216 9.45 33.50 -5.08
C GLU A 216 10.75 32.74 -4.87
N MET A 217 11.46 33.03 -3.79
CA MET A 217 12.71 32.36 -3.43
C MET A 217 12.49 30.87 -3.16
N GLU A 218 11.32 30.50 -2.66
CA GLU A 218 10.91 29.12 -2.45
C GLU A 218 10.94 28.33 -3.77
N TYR A 219 10.53 28.94 -4.87
CA TYR A 219 10.59 28.28 -6.18
C TYR A 219 12.02 28.09 -6.68
N LEU A 220 12.94 28.97 -6.35
CA LEU A 220 14.36 28.79 -6.62
C LEU A 220 14.93 27.55 -5.89
N GLU A 221 14.57 27.39 -4.62
CA GLU A 221 14.99 26.19 -3.87
C GLU A 221 14.34 24.92 -4.43
N ARG A 222 13.12 25.01 -4.90
CA ARG A 222 12.43 23.90 -5.60
C ARG A 222 13.11 23.55 -6.93
N LEU A 223 13.56 24.52 -7.71
CA LEU A 223 14.36 24.32 -8.92
C LEU A 223 15.67 23.58 -8.61
N LYS A 224 16.39 24.01 -7.56
CA LYS A 224 17.66 23.35 -7.14
C LYS A 224 17.44 21.92 -6.67
N THR A 225 16.35 21.68 -5.97
CA THR A 225 15.99 20.34 -5.45
C THR A 225 15.60 19.39 -6.57
N ALA A 226 14.82 19.87 -7.55
CA ALA A 226 14.37 19.08 -8.69
C ALA A 226 15.46 18.85 -9.75
N TYR A 227 16.53 19.65 -9.79
CA TYR A 227 17.56 19.59 -10.82
C TYR A 227 18.11 18.17 -11.02
N PRO A 228 18.29 17.68 -12.27
CA PRO A 228 18.21 18.41 -13.55
C PRO A 228 16.80 18.51 -14.16
N PHE A 229 15.76 18.11 -13.44
CA PHE A 229 14.38 18.21 -13.90
C PHE A 229 13.79 19.60 -13.60
N HIS A 230 12.78 19.97 -14.38
CA HIS A 230 11.93 21.08 -14.03
C HIS A 230 10.89 20.63 -12.98
N PRO A 231 10.62 21.39 -11.90
CA PRO A 231 9.70 20.96 -10.84
C PRO A 231 8.30 20.62 -11.33
N GLU A 232 7.78 21.35 -12.32
CA GLU A 232 6.44 21.12 -12.88
C GLU A 232 6.29 19.76 -13.62
N LEU A 233 7.40 19.05 -13.88
CA LEU A 233 7.36 17.73 -14.50
C LEU A 233 6.60 16.69 -13.64
N PHE A 234 6.59 16.90 -12.33
CA PHE A 234 6.02 15.95 -11.35
C PHE A 234 4.71 16.47 -10.72
N ASP A 235 4.24 17.65 -11.11
CA ASP A 235 3.01 18.25 -10.57
C ASP A 235 1.75 17.90 -11.39
N ARG A 236 1.89 16.99 -12.38
CA ARG A 236 0.79 16.61 -13.28
C ARG A 236 0.37 15.16 -13.10
#